data_f0940189aea83efeeedc5fa4f7c64f02
#
_entry.id   f0940189aea83efeeedc5fa4f7c64f02
#
_cell.length_a   1.000
_cell.length_b   1.000
_cell.length_c   1.000
_cell.angle_alpha   90.00
_cell.angle_beta   90.00
_cell.angle_gamma   90.00
#
_symmetry.space_group_name_H-M   'P 1'
#
loop_
_entity.id
_entity.type
_entity.pdbx_description
1 polymer ?
#
loop_
_entity_poly.entity_id
_entity_poly.type
_entity_poly.pdbx_seq_one_letter_code
_entity_poly.pdbx_strand_id
1 'polypeptide(L)'
;MDDDLEKMSREQLLTEVKKLRQGIRKHRDSTEHDLCWHHPALWSLLPEKSDPLPSVPDWPHFLRGCIRYRQSLDEQLPDAPRTDKPFLE
;
A
#
# COMPACT_ATOMS: atom_id res chain seq x y z
N MET A 1 17.30 -2.13 -9.76
CA MET A 1 16.40 -1.85 -8.66
C MET A 1 16.05 -3.10 -7.88
N ASP A 2 15.79 -4.21 -8.57
CA ASP A 2 15.46 -5.48 -7.92
C ASP A 2 16.52 -6.56 -8.17
N ASP A 3 17.75 -6.13 -8.40
CA ASP A 3 18.87 -7.04 -8.65
C ASP A 3 19.16 -7.95 -7.46
N ASP A 4 18.82 -7.50 -6.26
CA ASP A 4 18.98 -8.26 -5.04
C ASP A 4 18.14 -9.54 -5.05
N LEU A 5 16.97 -9.52 -5.71
CA LEU A 5 16.09 -10.69 -5.78
C LEU A 5 16.75 -11.84 -6.54
N GLU A 6 17.51 -11.55 -7.57
CA GLU A 6 18.18 -12.57 -8.38
C GLU A 6 19.27 -13.29 -7.59
N LYS A 7 19.79 -12.65 -6.56
CA LYS A 7 20.85 -13.20 -5.70
C LYS A 7 20.30 -13.93 -4.48
N MET A 8 18.99 -13.89 -4.26
CA MET A 8 18.36 -14.50 -3.11
C MET A 8 18.17 -16.00 -3.32
N SER A 9 18.34 -16.76 -2.23
CA SER A 9 17.96 -18.15 -2.21
C SER A 9 16.44 -18.29 -2.24
N ARG A 10 15.96 -19.52 -2.49
CA ARG A 10 14.53 -19.80 -2.46
C ARG A 10 13.92 -19.42 -1.10
N GLU A 11 14.60 -19.74 0.00
CA GLU A 11 14.11 -19.43 1.34
C GLU A 11 14.04 -17.93 1.56
N GLN A 12 15.03 -17.18 1.07
CA GLN A 12 15.02 -15.73 1.17
C GLN A 12 13.89 -15.12 0.35
N LEU A 13 13.63 -15.66 -0.85
CA LEU A 13 12.51 -15.21 -1.68
C LEU A 13 11.18 -15.49 -1.01
N LEU A 14 11.00 -16.65 -0.38
CA LEU A 14 9.78 -16.96 0.36
C LEU A 14 9.56 -16.01 1.51
N THR A 15 10.61 -15.68 2.26
CA THR A 15 10.52 -14.71 3.35
C THR A 15 10.11 -13.34 2.83
N GLU A 16 10.70 -12.92 1.71
CA GLU A 16 10.38 -11.63 1.09
C GLU A 16 8.92 -11.57 0.65
N VAL A 17 8.44 -12.64 0.00
CA VAL A 17 7.05 -12.70 -0.44
C VAL A 17 6.09 -12.65 0.75
N LYS A 18 6.38 -13.38 1.82
CA LYS A 18 5.52 -13.36 3.01
C LYS A 18 5.49 -11.96 3.64
N LYS A 19 6.63 -11.31 3.71
CA LYS A 19 6.73 -9.95 4.24
C LYS A 19 5.89 -8.97 3.44
N LEU A 20 5.98 -9.03 2.11
CA LEU A 20 5.21 -8.18 1.23
C LEU A 20 3.71 -8.44 1.35
N ARG A 21 3.31 -9.70 1.42
CA ARG A 21 1.89 -10.06 1.60
C ARG A 21 1.35 -9.54 2.92
N GLN A 22 2.13 -9.64 3.98
CA GLN A 22 1.73 -9.09 5.28
C GLN A 22 1.57 -7.57 5.22
N GLY A 23 2.47 -6.89 4.49
CA GLY A 23 2.35 -5.44 4.29
C GLY A 23 1.07 -5.06 3.56
N ILE A 24 0.74 -5.80 2.51
CA ILE A 24 -0.50 -5.58 1.76
C ILE A 24 -1.71 -5.80 2.67
N ARG A 25 -1.71 -6.85 3.48
CA ARG A 25 -2.81 -7.12 4.40
C ARG A 25 -2.95 -6.04 5.45
N LYS A 26 -1.85 -5.53 5.98
CA LYS A 26 -1.90 -4.43 6.94
C LYS A 26 -2.51 -3.18 6.32
N HIS A 27 -2.13 -2.89 5.06
CA HIS A 27 -2.74 -1.76 4.35
C HIS A 27 -4.22 -1.98 4.15
N ARG A 28 -4.63 -3.17 3.73
CA ARG A 28 -6.04 -3.51 3.55
C ARG A 28 -6.83 -3.36 4.84
N ASP A 29 -6.24 -3.79 5.96
CA ASP A 29 -6.94 -3.86 7.24
C ASP A 29 -6.85 -2.58 8.05
N SER A 30 -6.09 -1.56 7.58
CA SER A 30 -6.05 -0.27 8.26
C SER A 30 -7.36 0.48 8.04
N THR A 31 -7.83 1.14 9.11
CA THR A 31 -9.04 1.94 9.05
C THR A 31 -8.69 3.41 8.85
N GLU A 32 -9.58 4.16 8.20
CA GLU A 32 -9.42 5.60 8.01
C GLU A 32 -8.09 5.99 7.37
N HIS A 33 -7.48 5.04 6.62
CA HIS A 33 -6.20 5.23 5.94
C HIS A 33 -5.05 5.56 6.89
N ASP A 34 -5.05 4.96 8.08
CA ASP A 34 -3.96 5.10 9.04
C ASP A 34 -2.63 4.62 8.46
N LEU A 35 -2.69 3.65 7.55
CA LEU A 35 -1.50 3.10 6.91
C LEU A 35 -1.59 3.34 5.40
N CYS A 36 -1.18 4.52 4.99
CA CYS A 36 -1.15 4.92 3.59
C CYS A 36 0.15 4.45 2.91
N TRP A 37 0.13 4.37 1.58
CA TRP A 37 1.31 3.99 0.80
C TRP A 37 2.53 4.89 1.07
N HIS A 38 2.30 6.11 1.50
CA HIS A 38 3.39 7.03 1.87
C HIS A 38 3.93 6.77 3.27
N HIS A 39 3.31 5.86 4.02
CA HIS A 39 3.72 5.59 5.39
C HIS A 39 5.04 4.80 5.41
N PRO A 40 5.96 5.14 6.32
CA PRO A 40 7.25 4.44 6.40
C PRO A 40 7.12 2.93 6.60
N ALA A 41 6.07 2.46 7.25
CA ALA A 41 5.87 1.03 7.47
C ALA A 41 5.67 0.25 6.18
N LEU A 42 5.07 0.89 5.15
CA LEU A 42 4.95 0.27 3.83
C LEU A 42 6.18 0.54 2.98
N TRP A 43 6.69 1.77 3.02
CA TRP A 43 7.86 2.16 2.23
C TRP A 43 9.07 1.31 2.61
N SER A 44 9.22 0.97 3.89
CA SER A 44 10.34 0.18 4.37
C SER A 44 10.33 -1.27 3.86
N LEU A 45 9.26 -1.72 3.20
CA LEU A 45 9.23 -3.03 2.58
C LEU A 45 10.03 -3.09 1.28
N LEU A 46 10.38 -1.94 0.73
CA LEU A 46 11.21 -1.86 -0.46
C LEU A 46 12.69 -1.81 -0.09
N PRO A 47 13.57 -2.30 -0.97
CA PRO A 47 15.01 -2.19 -0.72
C PRO A 47 15.46 -0.73 -0.65
N GLU A 48 14.86 0.17 -1.44
CA GLU A 48 15.14 1.60 -1.42
C GLU A 48 14.34 2.31 -0.33
N LYS A 49 14.69 2.04 0.94
CA LYS A 49 13.91 2.51 2.09
C LYS A 49 14.00 4.02 2.32
N SER A 50 15.12 4.62 1.97
CA SER A 50 15.40 6.02 2.28
C SER A 50 15.82 6.85 1.07
N ASP A 51 16.04 6.23 -0.08
CA ASP A 51 16.45 6.94 -1.29
C ASP A 51 15.84 6.25 -2.52
N PRO A 52 14.76 6.78 -3.09
CA PRO A 52 14.12 8.02 -2.65
C PRO A 52 13.22 7.85 -1.42
N LEU A 53 13.08 8.92 -0.65
CA LEU A 53 12.08 8.97 0.41
C LEU A 53 10.70 9.18 -0.19
N PRO A 54 9.65 8.68 0.47
CA PRO A 54 8.30 8.95 -0.01
C PRO A 54 8.00 10.44 0.06
N SER A 55 7.49 11.00 -1.04
CA SER A 55 7.06 12.39 -1.08
C SER A 55 5.64 12.48 -0.57
N VAL A 56 5.44 13.27 0.49
CA VAL A 56 4.11 13.48 1.03
C VAL A 56 3.44 14.62 0.25
N PRO A 57 2.33 14.35 -0.46
CA PRO A 57 1.65 15.41 -1.20
C PRO A 57 0.97 16.39 -0.25
N ASP A 58 0.75 17.62 -0.74
CA ASP A 58 -0.03 18.58 0.03
C ASP A 58 -1.49 18.13 0.11
N TRP A 59 -2.24 18.76 1.01
CA TRP A 59 -3.61 18.33 1.27
C TRP A 59 -4.50 18.36 0.03
N PRO A 60 -4.50 19.41 -0.81
CA PRO A 60 -5.34 19.40 -2.00
C PRO A 60 -5.01 18.27 -2.97
N HIS A 61 -3.73 18.00 -3.19
CA HIS A 61 -3.31 16.91 -4.06
C HIS A 61 -3.69 15.55 -3.49
N PHE A 62 -3.47 15.38 -2.18
CA PHE A 62 -3.82 14.14 -1.50
C PHE A 62 -5.31 13.84 -1.62
N LEU A 63 -6.13 14.85 -1.36
CA LEU A 63 -7.59 14.69 -1.44
C LEU A 63 -8.05 14.39 -2.86
N ARG A 64 -7.47 15.03 -3.85
CA ARG A 64 -7.80 14.73 -5.27
C ARG A 64 -7.44 13.29 -5.61
N GLY A 65 -6.31 12.80 -5.09
CA GLY A 65 -5.91 11.42 -5.29
C GLY A 65 -6.90 10.44 -4.67
N CYS A 66 -7.39 10.73 -3.48
CA CYS A 66 -8.40 9.92 -2.82
C CYS A 66 -9.70 9.88 -3.62
N ILE A 67 -10.12 11.02 -4.16
CA ILE A 67 -11.33 11.11 -4.98
C ILE A 67 -11.17 10.26 -6.24
N ARG A 68 -10.05 10.39 -6.94
CA ARG A 68 -9.77 9.60 -8.13
C ARG A 68 -9.74 8.11 -7.85
N TYR A 69 -9.13 7.74 -6.75
CA TYR A 69 -9.08 6.34 -6.35
C TYR A 69 -10.49 5.80 -6.13
N ARG A 70 -11.32 6.57 -5.43
CA ARG A 70 -12.70 6.17 -5.17
C ARG A 70 -13.50 6.06 -6.46
N GLN A 71 -13.31 6.98 -7.41
CA GLN A 71 -13.97 6.92 -8.70
C GLN A 71 -13.55 5.68 -9.49
N SER A 72 -12.26 5.33 -9.44
CA SER A 72 -11.79 4.15 -10.15
C SER A 72 -12.39 2.86 -9.59
N LEU A 73 -12.72 2.83 -8.30
CA LEU A 73 -13.42 1.69 -7.71
C LEU A 73 -14.81 1.53 -8.30
N ASP A 74 -15.51 2.64 -8.56
CA ASP A 74 -16.82 2.57 -9.19
C ASP A 74 -16.74 2.04 -10.62
N GLU A 75 -15.65 2.36 -11.33
CA GLU A 75 -15.46 1.90 -12.69
C GLU A 75 -15.02 0.44 -12.77
N GLN A 76 -14.10 0.05 -11.88
CA GLN A 76 -13.49 -1.28 -11.93
C GLN A 76 -14.23 -2.31 -11.11
N LEU A 77 -14.90 -1.90 -10.05
CA LEU A 77 -15.59 -2.79 -9.14
C LEU A 77 -17.02 -2.27 -8.89
N PRO A 78 -17.84 -2.17 -9.96
CA PRO A 78 -19.19 -1.60 -9.82
C PRO A 78 -20.08 -2.42 -8.89
N ASP A 79 -19.84 -3.73 -8.79
CA ASP A 79 -20.67 -4.62 -7.99
C ASP A 79 -20.10 -4.88 -6.59
N ALA A 80 -19.01 -4.23 -6.22
CA ALA A 80 -18.45 -4.42 -4.90
C ALA A 80 -19.41 -3.90 -3.82
N PRO A 81 -19.50 -4.57 -2.68
CA PRO A 81 -20.37 -4.11 -1.59
C PRO A 81 -19.99 -2.71 -1.14
N ARG A 82 -20.99 -1.93 -0.82
CA ARG A 82 -20.80 -0.56 -0.31
C ARG A 82 -21.20 -0.52 1.15
N THR A 83 -20.49 0.29 1.93
CA THR A 83 -20.79 0.45 3.35
C THR A 83 -20.43 1.85 3.77
N ASP A 84 -21.16 2.39 4.73
CA ASP A 84 -20.87 3.66 5.37
C ASP A 84 -20.25 3.47 6.75
N LYS A 85 -19.95 2.24 7.12
CA LYS A 85 -19.39 1.92 8.43
C LYS A 85 -17.88 1.87 8.38
N PRO A 86 -17.18 2.22 9.46
CA PRO A 86 -15.74 2.02 9.56
C PRO A 86 -15.39 0.54 9.39
N PHE A 87 -14.20 0.28 8.87
CA PHE A 87 -13.75 -1.09 8.63
C PHE A 87 -13.69 -1.91 9.92
N LEU A 88 -13.17 -1.32 10.99
CA LEU A 88 -13.08 -1.95 12.30
C LEU A 88 -14.10 -1.30 13.22
N GLU A 89 -15.19 -1.99 13.48
CA GLU A 89 -16.25 -1.48 14.31
C GLU A 89 -16.62 -2.46 15.40
#